data_1ffddf4b9240b386ba75b5623b2bd6b9
#
_entry.id   1ffddf4b9240b386ba75b5623b2bd6b9
#
_cell.length_a   1.000
_cell.length_b   1.000
_cell.length_c   1.000
_cell.angle_alpha   90.00
_cell.angle_beta   90.00
_cell.angle_gamma   90.00
#
_symmetry.space_group_name_H-M   'P 1'
#
loop_
_entity.id
_entity.type
_entity.pdbx_description
1 polymer ?
#
loop_
_entity_poly.entity_id
_entity_poly.type
_entity_poly.pdbx_seq_one_letter_code
_entity_poly.pdbx_strand_id
1 'polypeptide(L)'
;MYDRENTCCFTGHRPAKLPWGSRESDPRCTELKLELAARIEAIYELGYRHFICGMAIGCDTFFAEAVIALREQHGDITLEAAVPCGSQPDRWTKAQRLRYNELLDRCDTVTVLQYGYTDDCMMQRNRYMVDRSSLLLACFDGRPGGTMSTIVYAERQGLRTVVIEL
;
A
#
# COMPACT_ATOMS: atom_id res chain seq x y z
N MET A 1 -10.85 -12.60 -11.69
CA MET A 1 -10.86 -12.90 -10.23
C MET A 1 -9.44 -13.23 -9.80
N TYR A 2 -9.00 -12.67 -8.70
CA TYR A 2 -7.63 -12.89 -8.21
C TYR A 2 -7.66 -13.86 -7.05
N ASP A 3 -6.71 -14.80 -7.05
CA ASP A 3 -6.62 -15.78 -5.97
C ASP A 3 -5.96 -15.15 -4.74
N ARG A 4 -6.55 -15.36 -3.59
CA ARG A 4 -6.03 -14.91 -2.30
C ARG A 4 -4.58 -15.38 -2.08
N GLU A 5 -4.26 -16.60 -2.49
CA GLU A 5 -2.94 -17.19 -2.32
C GLU A 5 -1.85 -16.44 -3.09
N ASN A 6 -2.20 -15.76 -4.19
CA ASN A 6 -1.27 -15.02 -5.04
C ASN A 6 -1.42 -13.50 -4.86
N THR A 7 -2.10 -13.07 -3.82
CA THR A 7 -2.37 -11.66 -3.54
C THR A 7 -1.58 -11.19 -2.33
N CYS A 8 -0.88 -10.07 -2.52
CA CYS A 8 -0.13 -9.35 -1.50
C CYS A 8 -0.78 -7.98 -1.27
N CYS A 9 -1.02 -7.61 -0.02
CA CYS A 9 -1.43 -6.26 0.33
C CYS A 9 -0.32 -5.52 1.06
N PHE A 10 -0.50 -4.21 1.17
CA PHE A 10 0.51 -3.30 1.73
C PHE A 10 -0.09 -2.39 2.80
N THR A 11 0.70 -2.09 3.82
CA THR A 11 0.43 -1.03 4.77
C THR A 11 1.73 -0.30 5.13
N GLY A 12 1.65 0.99 5.41
CA GLY A 12 2.83 1.77 5.80
C GLY A 12 2.47 3.15 6.29
N HIS A 13 3.46 3.83 6.86
CA HIS A 13 3.25 5.14 7.46
C HIS A 13 3.01 6.24 6.43
N ARG A 14 2.18 7.21 6.85
CA ARG A 14 2.01 8.48 6.15
C ARG A 14 3.18 9.42 6.44
N PRO A 15 3.36 10.50 5.66
CA PRO A 15 4.49 11.41 5.83
C PRO A 15 4.67 11.95 7.25
N ALA A 16 3.58 12.19 7.97
CA ALA A 16 3.64 12.70 9.35
C ALA A 16 4.40 11.77 10.32
N LYS A 17 4.49 10.48 10.01
CA LYS A 17 5.20 9.48 10.82
C LYS A 17 6.54 9.05 10.24
N LEU A 18 6.93 9.59 9.08
CA LEU A 18 8.21 9.30 8.48
C LEU A 18 9.28 10.25 9.02
N PRO A 19 10.53 9.77 9.28
CA PRO A 19 11.60 10.65 9.79
C PRO A 19 11.90 11.86 8.91
N TRP A 20 11.67 11.73 7.59
CA TRP A 20 11.90 12.81 6.61
C TRP A 20 10.62 13.58 6.25
N GLY A 21 9.47 13.20 6.81
CA GLY A 21 8.19 13.83 6.47
C GLY A 21 7.85 13.65 4.99
N SER A 22 7.55 14.76 4.32
CA SER A 22 7.22 14.77 2.89
C SER A 22 8.42 15.00 1.98
N ARG A 23 9.63 15.11 2.53
CA ARG A 23 10.84 15.42 1.75
C ARG A 23 11.44 14.14 1.15
N GLU A 24 10.96 13.75 -0.02
CA GLU A 24 11.39 12.53 -0.70
C GLU A 24 12.83 12.56 -1.24
N SER A 25 13.46 13.76 -1.27
CA SER A 25 14.87 13.90 -1.61
C SER A 25 15.82 13.45 -0.49
N ASP A 26 15.30 13.19 0.70
CA ASP A 26 16.10 12.66 1.81
C ASP A 26 16.66 11.28 1.44
N PRO A 27 17.97 11.03 1.67
CA PRO A 27 18.58 9.73 1.33
C PRO A 27 17.87 8.52 1.96
N ARG A 28 17.31 8.68 3.14
CA ARG A 28 16.56 7.61 3.82
C ARG A 28 15.30 7.22 3.05
N CYS A 29 14.64 8.19 2.41
CA CYS A 29 13.50 7.93 1.55
C CYS A 29 13.91 7.13 0.31
N THR A 30 15.02 7.51 -0.30
CA THR A 30 15.57 6.77 -1.45
C THR A 30 15.90 5.33 -1.08
N GLU A 31 16.52 5.12 0.08
CA GLU A 31 16.82 3.78 0.60
C GLU A 31 15.53 2.96 0.81
N LEU A 32 14.51 3.57 1.38
CA LEU A 32 13.21 2.90 1.57
C LEU A 32 12.60 2.47 0.23
N LYS A 33 12.63 3.34 -0.77
CA LYS A 33 12.09 3.02 -2.10
C LYS A 33 12.85 1.87 -2.75
N LEU A 34 14.17 1.81 -2.60
CA LEU A 34 14.99 0.71 -3.10
C LEU A 34 14.66 -0.60 -2.37
N GLU A 35 14.51 -0.55 -1.06
CA GLU A 35 14.13 -1.71 -0.25
C GLU A 35 12.74 -2.22 -0.64
N LEU A 36 11.78 -1.32 -0.82
CA LEU A 36 10.43 -1.68 -1.30
C LEU A 36 10.49 -2.40 -2.64
N ALA A 37 11.21 -1.85 -3.60
CA ALA A 37 11.37 -2.46 -4.92
C ALA A 37 11.95 -3.87 -4.82
N ALA A 38 12.98 -4.07 -4.00
CA ALA A 38 13.61 -5.36 -3.79
C ALA A 38 12.66 -6.38 -3.14
N ARG A 39 11.89 -5.95 -2.15
CA ARG A 39 10.92 -6.81 -1.46
C ARG A 39 9.75 -7.21 -2.38
N ILE A 40 9.25 -6.28 -3.17
CA ILE A 40 8.17 -6.54 -4.13
C ILE A 40 8.64 -7.53 -5.19
N GLU A 41 9.86 -7.38 -5.70
CA GLU A 41 10.44 -8.32 -6.65
C GLU A 41 10.58 -9.74 -6.04
N ALA A 42 11.08 -9.83 -4.82
CA ALA A 42 11.17 -11.11 -4.11
C ALA A 42 9.79 -11.76 -3.90
N ILE A 43 8.78 -10.96 -3.58
CA ILE A 43 7.39 -11.43 -3.44
C ILE A 43 6.85 -11.91 -4.79
N TYR A 44 7.14 -11.20 -5.87
CA TYR A 44 6.80 -11.65 -7.22
C TYR A 44 7.42 -13.01 -7.54
N GLU A 45 8.69 -13.20 -7.21
CA GLU A 45 9.40 -14.48 -7.43
C GLU A 45 8.80 -15.64 -6.64
N LEU A 46 8.13 -15.36 -5.51
CA LEU A 46 7.39 -16.36 -4.75
C LEU A 46 6.06 -16.77 -5.39
N GLY A 47 5.64 -16.12 -6.48
CA GLY A 47 4.42 -16.45 -7.20
C GLY A 47 3.28 -15.44 -7.03
N TYR A 48 3.48 -14.36 -6.28
CA TYR A 48 2.47 -13.31 -6.12
C TYR A 48 2.33 -12.50 -7.40
N ARG A 49 1.08 -12.21 -7.80
CA ARG A 49 0.78 -11.53 -9.07
C ARG A 49 -0.20 -10.38 -8.92
N HIS A 50 -0.97 -10.36 -7.84
CA HIS A 50 -1.92 -9.29 -7.55
C HIS A 50 -1.48 -8.54 -6.29
N PHE A 51 -1.42 -7.21 -6.39
CA PHE A 51 -0.98 -6.34 -5.29
C PHE A 51 -2.08 -5.35 -4.96
N ILE A 52 -2.39 -5.18 -3.68
CA ILE A 52 -3.44 -4.27 -3.22
C ILE A 52 -2.84 -3.20 -2.32
N CYS A 53 -3.20 -1.96 -2.57
CA CYS A 53 -2.71 -0.79 -1.85
C CYS A 53 -3.85 0.15 -1.48
N GLY A 54 -3.74 0.80 -0.33
CA GLY A 54 -4.76 1.72 0.18
C GLY A 54 -4.73 3.12 -0.40
N MET A 55 -3.71 3.44 -1.18
CA MET A 55 -3.55 4.72 -1.88
C MET A 55 -3.55 5.95 -0.98
N ALA A 56 -3.12 5.81 0.28
CA ALA A 56 -2.82 6.97 1.12
C ALA A 56 -1.52 7.63 0.66
N ILE A 57 -1.27 8.86 1.11
CA ILE A 57 0.01 9.52 0.88
C ILE A 57 1.12 8.83 1.69
N GLY A 58 2.36 8.95 1.22
CA GLY A 58 3.53 8.35 1.88
C GLY A 58 3.87 6.97 1.35
N CYS A 59 4.05 6.01 2.23
CA CYS A 59 4.51 4.66 1.85
C CYS A 59 3.59 3.96 0.85
N ASP A 60 2.28 4.15 0.93
CA ASP A 60 1.35 3.58 -0.04
C ASP A 60 1.66 4.05 -1.46
N THR A 61 1.98 5.33 -1.62
CA THR A 61 2.38 5.90 -2.90
C THR A 61 3.65 5.25 -3.43
N PHE A 62 4.66 5.09 -2.57
CA PHE A 62 5.94 4.47 -2.95
C PHE A 62 5.75 3.01 -3.36
N PHE A 63 4.92 2.29 -2.63
CA PHE A 63 4.56 0.91 -2.96
C PHE A 63 3.88 0.81 -4.33
N ALA A 64 2.86 1.62 -4.56
CA ALA A 64 2.14 1.61 -5.83
C ALA A 64 3.06 1.91 -7.02
N GLU A 65 3.92 2.91 -6.89
CA GLU A 65 4.91 3.25 -7.91
C GLU A 65 5.90 2.12 -8.17
N ALA A 66 6.34 1.44 -7.13
CA ALA A 66 7.25 0.30 -7.26
C ALA A 66 6.59 -0.90 -7.95
N VAL A 67 5.32 -1.20 -7.63
CA VAL A 67 4.56 -2.25 -8.30
C VAL A 67 4.38 -1.94 -9.78
N ILE A 68 4.05 -0.69 -10.11
CA ILE A 68 3.88 -0.26 -11.50
C ILE A 68 5.20 -0.41 -12.28
N ALA A 69 6.33 -0.03 -11.69
CA ALA A 69 7.64 -0.19 -12.32
C ALA A 69 7.96 -1.67 -12.57
N LEU A 70 7.67 -2.55 -11.63
CA LEU A 70 7.88 -3.99 -11.80
C LEU A 70 6.95 -4.58 -12.88
N ARG A 71 5.70 -4.11 -12.93
CA ARG A 71 4.73 -4.52 -13.95
C ARG A 71 5.21 -4.20 -15.38
N GLU A 72 5.91 -3.09 -15.55
CA GLU A 72 6.50 -2.73 -16.86
C GLU A 72 7.55 -3.74 -17.31
N GLN A 73 8.20 -4.42 -16.38
CA GLN A 73 9.20 -5.45 -16.70
C GLN A 73 8.59 -6.83 -16.96
N HIS A 74 7.53 -7.19 -16.25
CA HIS A 74 6.99 -8.57 -16.26
C HIS A 74 5.65 -8.71 -16.96
N GLY A 75 4.80 -7.71 -16.96
CA GLY A 75 3.53 -7.71 -17.69
C GLY A 75 2.40 -8.56 -17.11
N ASP A 76 2.67 -9.44 -16.16
CA ASP A 76 1.69 -10.36 -15.55
C ASP A 76 1.30 -9.95 -14.12
N ILE A 77 1.59 -8.72 -13.74
CA ILE A 77 1.26 -8.14 -12.44
C ILE A 77 0.03 -7.26 -12.57
N THR A 78 -0.85 -7.32 -11.58
CA THR A 78 -1.99 -6.41 -11.45
C THR A 78 -1.92 -5.65 -10.14
N LEU A 79 -2.37 -4.40 -10.17
CA LEU A 79 -2.43 -3.50 -9.01
C LEU A 79 -3.87 -3.07 -8.77
N GLU A 80 -4.33 -3.27 -7.55
CA GLU A 80 -5.65 -2.82 -7.10
C GLU A 80 -5.49 -1.69 -6.10
N ALA A 81 -6.23 -0.60 -6.31
CA ALA A 81 -6.38 0.46 -5.33
C ALA A 81 -7.62 0.16 -4.47
N ALA A 82 -7.43 0.02 -3.16
CA ALA A 82 -8.51 -0.11 -2.19
C ALA A 82 -8.72 1.24 -1.49
N VAL A 83 -9.67 2.01 -2.00
CA VAL A 83 -9.93 3.37 -1.54
C VAL A 83 -10.97 3.34 -0.41
N PRO A 84 -10.67 3.88 0.78
CA PRO A 84 -11.57 3.79 1.92
C PRO A 84 -12.88 4.56 1.69
N CYS A 85 -12.79 5.70 1.02
CA CYS A 85 -13.94 6.53 0.63
C CYS A 85 -13.55 7.44 -0.52
N GLY A 86 -14.54 7.88 -1.30
CA GLY A 86 -14.30 8.76 -2.45
C GLY A 86 -13.66 10.10 -2.10
N SER A 87 -13.84 10.57 -0.85
CA SER A 87 -13.29 11.84 -0.36
C SER A 87 -11.87 11.72 0.22
N GLN A 88 -11.20 10.57 0.11
CA GLN A 88 -9.87 10.38 0.70
C GLN A 88 -8.90 11.53 0.39
N PRO A 89 -8.78 12.03 -0.86
CA PRO A 89 -7.79 13.05 -1.20
C PRO A 89 -8.24 14.51 -0.97
N ASP A 90 -9.43 14.74 -0.44
CA ASP A 90 -10.04 16.08 -0.43
C ASP A 90 -9.20 17.14 0.30
N ARG A 91 -8.47 16.75 1.35
CA ARG A 91 -7.64 17.67 2.16
C ARG A 91 -6.17 17.66 1.79
N TRP A 92 -5.81 16.94 0.74
CA TRP A 92 -4.43 16.87 0.30
C TRP A 92 -4.06 18.08 -0.56
N THR A 93 -2.76 18.31 -0.72
CA THR A 93 -2.27 19.37 -1.61
C THR A 93 -2.64 19.06 -3.06
N LYS A 94 -2.59 20.07 -3.92
CA LYS A 94 -2.83 19.89 -5.35
C LYS A 94 -1.87 18.88 -5.96
N ALA A 95 -0.59 18.95 -5.60
CA ALA A 95 0.42 18.01 -6.10
C ALA A 95 0.15 16.58 -5.65
N GLN A 96 -0.25 16.38 -4.38
CA GLN A 96 -0.62 15.07 -3.87
C GLN A 96 -1.84 14.50 -4.57
N ARG A 97 -2.87 15.31 -4.80
CA ARG A 97 -4.07 14.87 -5.53
C ARG A 97 -3.76 14.50 -6.98
N LEU A 98 -2.92 15.28 -7.65
CA LEU A 98 -2.51 14.98 -9.03
C LEU A 98 -1.80 13.63 -9.11
N ARG A 99 -0.82 13.41 -8.24
CA ARG A 99 -0.08 12.14 -8.16
C ARG A 99 -1.01 10.96 -7.87
N TYR A 100 -1.93 11.13 -6.93
CA TYR A 100 -2.96 10.14 -6.60
C TYR A 100 -3.81 9.77 -7.80
N ASN A 101 -4.32 10.76 -8.54
CA ASN A 101 -5.14 10.53 -9.71
C ASN A 101 -4.36 9.82 -10.82
N GLU A 102 -3.11 10.20 -11.04
CA GLU A 102 -2.23 9.52 -12.01
C GLU A 102 -2.01 8.05 -11.64
N LEU A 103 -1.81 7.76 -10.35
CA LEU A 103 -1.65 6.39 -9.87
C LEU A 103 -2.94 5.58 -10.01
N LEU A 104 -4.10 6.16 -9.69
CA LEU A 104 -5.39 5.49 -9.88
C LEU A 104 -5.62 5.13 -11.35
N ASP A 105 -5.27 6.01 -12.27
CA ASP A 105 -5.41 5.74 -13.71
C ASP A 105 -4.53 4.57 -14.17
N ARG A 106 -3.46 4.29 -13.45
CA ARG A 106 -2.54 3.18 -13.75
C ARG A 106 -2.86 1.89 -13.00
N CYS A 107 -3.81 1.90 -12.08
CA CYS A 107 -4.30 0.70 -11.43
C CYS A 107 -5.16 -0.14 -12.39
N ASP A 108 -5.07 -1.45 -12.27
CA ASP A 108 -5.91 -2.38 -13.04
C ASP A 108 -7.33 -2.40 -12.49
N THR A 109 -7.48 -2.21 -11.18
CA THR A 109 -8.76 -2.18 -10.49
C THR A 109 -8.75 -1.06 -9.44
N VAL A 110 -9.86 -0.32 -9.36
CA VAL A 110 -10.09 0.67 -8.29
C VAL A 110 -11.36 0.29 -7.55
N THR A 111 -11.22 -0.05 -6.28
CA THR A 111 -12.34 -0.44 -5.42
C THR A 111 -12.56 0.65 -4.37
N VAL A 112 -13.67 1.37 -4.47
CA VAL A 112 -14.08 2.39 -3.51
C VAL A 112 -15.07 1.75 -2.54
N LEU A 113 -14.69 1.64 -1.26
CA LEU A 113 -15.46 0.87 -0.30
C LEU A 113 -16.73 1.57 0.18
N GLN A 114 -16.70 2.90 0.22
CA GLN A 114 -17.87 3.69 0.58
C GLN A 114 -17.77 5.10 -0.01
N TYR A 115 -18.89 5.79 -0.05
CA TYR A 115 -18.96 7.11 -0.69
C TYR A 115 -18.29 8.20 0.17
N GLY A 116 -18.74 8.37 1.42
CA GLY A 116 -18.28 9.41 2.31
C GLY A 116 -17.39 8.87 3.43
N TYR A 117 -16.69 9.79 4.10
CA TYR A 117 -15.83 9.47 5.23
C TYR A 117 -16.65 9.04 6.45
N THR A 118 -16.16 8.00 7.15
CA THR A 118 -16.60 7.60 8.48
C THR A 118 -15.37 7.33 9.34
N ASP A 119 -15.51 7.33 10.67
CA ASP A 119 -14.38 7.15 11.59
C ASP A 119 -13.69 5.79 11.43
N ASP A 120 -14.40 4.78 10.94
CA ASP A 120 -13.89 3.42 10.77
C ASP A 120 -13.51 3.07 9.32
N CYS A 121 -13.66 3.99 8.36
CA CYS A 121 -13.49 3.67 6.94
C CYS A 121 -12.07 3.20 6.60
N MET A 122 -11.04 3.76 7.26
CA MET A 122 -9.66 3.34 7.05
C MET A 122 -9.43 1.91 7.57
N MET A 123 -10.00 1.58 8.71
CA MET A 123 -9.93 0.23 9.27
C MET A 123 -10.67 -0.78 8.38
N GLN A 124 -11.84 -0.42 7.88
CA GLN A 124 -12.60 -1.27 6.96
C GLN A 124 -11.81 -1.53 5.67
N ARG A 125 -11.16 -0.50 5.12
CA ARG A 125 -10.29 -0.65 3.96
C ARG A 125 -9.13 -1.60 4.25
N ASN A 126 -8.46 -1.44 5.39
CA ASN A 126 -7.34 -2.28 5.76
C ASN A 126 -7.77 -3.76 5.91
N ARG A 127 -8.92 -4.01 6.50
CA ARG A 127 -9.51 -5.37 6.60
C ARG A 127 -9.86 -5.93 5.23
N TYR A 128 -10.44 -5.11 4.35
CA TYR A 128 -10.70 -5.51 2.97
C TYR A 128 -9.45 -6.05 2.30
N MET A 129 -8.33 -5.34 2.41
CA MET A 129 -7.07 -5.74 1.79
C MET A 129 -6.53 -7.04 2.39
N VAL A 130 -6.52 -7.15 3.72
CA VAL A 130 -6.02 -8.32 4.43
C VAL A 130 -6.85 -9.57 4.11
N ASP A 131 -8.18 -9.43 4.12
CA ASP A 131 -9.08 -10.56 3.89
C ASP A 131 -8.91 -11.17 2.50
N ARG A 132 -8.40 -10.41 1.54
CA ARG A 132 -8.20 -10.84 0.15
C ARG A 132 -6.77 -11.25 -0.16
N SER A 133 -5.90 -11.27 0.83
CA SER A 133 -4.47 -11.50 0.65
C SER A 133 -3.99 -12.67 1.48
N SER A 134 -2.85 -13.23 1.11
CA SER A 134 -2.13 -14.22 1.92
C SER A 134 -0.80 -13.71 2.46
N LEU A 135 -0.36 -12.53 1.98
CA LEU A 135 0.86 -11.88 2.44
C LEU A 135 0.62 -10.38 2.64
N LEU A 136 1.12 -9.85 3.73
CA LEU A 136 1.18 -8.42 4.01
C LEU A 136 2.63 -7.95 3.97
N LEU A 137 2.92 -6.95 3.14
CA LEU A 137 4.15 -6.19 3.19
C LEU A 137 3.89 -4.88 3.96
N ALA A 138 4.73 -4.57 4.92
CA ALA A 138 4.54 -3.38 5.77
C ALA A 138 5.83 -2.58 5.91
N CYS A 139 5.71 -1.25 5.92
CA CYS A 139 6.75 -0.34 6.38
C CYS A 139 6.35 0.19 7.76
N PHE A 140 7.14 -0.10 8.80
CA PHE A 140 6.71 0.07 10.17
C PHE A 140 7.87 0.45 11.09
N ASP A 141 7.64 1.37 12.02
CA ASP A 141 8.63 1.86 12.98
C ASP A 141 8.45 1.32 14.41
N GLY A 142 7.52 0.40 14.61
CA GLY A 142 7.23 -0.19 15.92
C GLY A 142 6.23 0.58 16.78
N ARG A 143 5.82 1.78 16.37
CA ARG A 143 4.89 2.59 17.17
C ARG A 143 3.43 2.25 16.91
N PRO A 144 2.56 2.34 17.93
CA PRO A 144 1.12 2.10 17.76
C PRO A 144 0.49 3.04 16.73
N GLY A 145 -0.54 2.54 16.02
CA GLY A 145 -1.28 3.28 15.01
C GLY A 145 -1.92 2.35 13.99
N GLY A 146 -2.34 2.92 12.88
CA GLY A 146 -3.04 2.17 11.81
C GLY A 146 -2.21 1.05 11.19
N THR A 147 -0.91 1.27 11.00
CA THR A 147 0.00 0.25 10.46
C THR A 147 0.12 -0.94 11.40
N MET A 148 0.33 -0.68 12.70
CA MET A 148 0.38 -1.75 13.70
C MET A 148 -0.94 -2.54 13.76
N SER A 149 -2.06 -1.84 13.75
CA SER A 149 -3.38 -2.47 13.78
C SER A 149 -3.60 -3.39 12.58
N THR A 150 -3.15 -2.98 11.41
CA THR A 150 -3.24 -3.79 10.20
C THR A 150 -2.35 -5.04 10.29
N ILE A 151 -1.12 -4.89 10.81
CA ILE A 151 -0.20 -6.02 11.00
C ILE A 151 -0.83 -7.04 11.97
N VAL A 152 -1.35 -6.58 13.10
CA VAL A 152 -2.00 -7.45 14.11
C VAL A 152 -3.19 -8.18 13.49
N TYR A 153 -4.03 -7.47 12.75
CA TYR A 153 -5.17 -8.10 12.08
C TYR A 153 -4.72 -9.15 11.07
N ALA A 154 -3.70 -8.85 10.26
CA ALA A 154 -3.15 -9.79 9.29
C ALA A 154 -2.63 -11.06 9.94
N GLU A 155 -1.90 -10.93 11.06
CA GLU A 155 -1.41 -12.08 11.82
C GLU A 155 -2.56 -12.93 12.37
N ARG A 156 -3.61 -12.31 12.88
CA ARG A 156 -4.80 -13.02 13.34
C ARG A 156 -5.53 -13.77 12.23
N GLN A 157 -5.49 -13.24 11.01
CA GLN A 157 -6.08 -13.89 9.84
C GLN A 157 -5.14 -14.93 9.20
N GLY A 158 -3.97 -15.14 9.75
CA GLY A 158 -3.03 -16.15 9.29
C GLY A 158 -2.17 -15.73 8.10
N LEU A 159 -2.08 -14.43 7.79
CA LEU A 159 -1.22 -13.94 6.73
C LEU A 159 0.25 -14.09 7.10
N ARG A 160 1.06 -14.36 6.08
CA ARG A 160 2.49 -14.14 6.16
C ARG A 160 2.76 -12.64 6.18
N THR A 161 3.62 -12.17 7.06
CA THR A 161 3.97 -10.76 7.16
C THR A 161 5.45 -10.53 6.87
N VAL A 162 5.74 -9.52 6.07
CA VAL A 162 7.10 -9.06 5.77
C VAL A 162 7.17 -7.59 6.17
N VAL A 163 8.04 -7.26 7.11
CA VAL A 163 8.15 -5.90 7.65
C VAL A 163 9.48 -5.29 7.25
N ILE A 164 9.40 -4.10 6.65
CA ILE A 164 10.55 -3.21 6.44
C ILE A 164 10.58 -2.26 7.62
N GLU A 165 11.65 -2.30 8.41
CA GLU A 165 11.81 -1.43 9.57
C GLU A 165 12.22 -0.01 9.13
N LEU A 166 11.60 0.96 9.75
CA LEU A 166 11.88 2.39 9.51
C LEU A 166 12.74 3.00 10.63
#